data_b8898053cbdd21b20d8252dacceefc8b
#
_entry.id   b8898053cbdd21b20d8252dacceefc8b
#
_cell.length_a   1.000
_cell.length_b   1.000
_cell.length_c   1.000
_cell.angle_alpha   90.00
_cell.angle_beta   90.00
_cell.angle_gamma   90.00
#
_symmetry.space_group_name_H-M   'P 1'
#
loop_
_entity.id
_entity.type
_entity.pdbx_description
1 polymer ?
#
loop_
_entity_poly.entity_id
_entity_poly.type
_entity_poly.pdbx_seq_one_letter_code
_entity_poly.pdbx_strand_id
1 'polypeptide(L)'
;GVGDEILYGSMYGDLLKKVENVTIECDPRLLNLFKRSFPKYSNSFVELGSISNDDYELEKIDYVLYAGSLGRYYRKRLENFINEPFLKVDHEKYAEIQSNLSKYDNKYNIGISWKSFNNRYASDKSLELDDFRDVFKIPNCNVFNLQYGDVLDEINNFNNKKNKLMKIEDLDLYNDFEGVAAFLKSLDMFVTISNSTAHLAGSLGVKTILIKPDNYALFHYWNQKNNKTPWYNCVELIDRESFLKGSINLEDYLKSML
;
A
#
# COMPACT_ATOMS: atom_id res chain seq x y z
N GLY A 1 6.54 11.51 -0.98
CA GLY A 1 5.11 11.22 -0.69
C GLY A 1 4.97 9.98 0.17
N VAL A 2 3.80 9.81 0.79
CA VAL A 2 3.53 8.73 1.76
C VAL A 2 3.87 7.34 1.22
N GLY A 3 3.59 7.07 -0.06
CA GLY A 3 3.95 5.80 -0.70
C GLY A 3 5.45 5.55 -0.72
N ASP A 4 6.25 6.58 -0.98
CA ASP A 4 7.72 6.50 -0.96
C ASP A 4 8.24 6.27 0.47
N GLU A 5 7.64 6.93 1.46
CA GLU A 5 8.00 6.73 2.87
C GLU A 5 7.75 5.29 3.31
N ILE A 6 6.62 4.72 2.93
CA ILE A 6 6.31 3.31 3.20
C ILE A 6 7.33 2.40 2.49
N LEU A 7 7.58 2.62 1.20
CA LEU A 7 8.54 1.82 0.43
C LEU A 7 9.92 1.80 1.08
N TYR A 8 10.45 2.99 1.37
CA TYR A 8 11.78 3.14 1.96
C TYR A 8 11.84 2.74 3.43
N GLY A 9 10.70 2.76 4.13
CA GLY A 9 10.54 2.22 5.47
C GLY A 9 10.94 0.75 5.61
N SER A 10 10.91 -0.01 4.51
CA SER A 10 11.44 -1.39 4.45
C SER A 10 12.93 -1.49 4.81
N MET A 11 13.66 -0.38 4.80
CA MET A 11 15.09 -0.32 5.13
C MET A 11 15.36 0.22 6.54
N TYR A 12 14.34 0.71 7.24
CA TYR A 12 14.52 1.26 8.59
C TYR A 12 15.03 0.20 9.59
N GLY A 13 14.58 -1.05 9.46
CA GLY A 13 15.07 -2.14 10.29
C GLY A 13 16.56 -2.42 10.11
N ASP A 14 17.10 -2.23 8.90
CA ASP A 14 18.54 -2.37 8.63
C ASP A 14 19.33 -1.18 9.20
N LEU A 15 18.79 0.03 9.07
CA LEU A 15 19.38 1.27 9.60
C LEU A 15 19.45 1.23 11.12
N LEU A 16 18.32 1.00 11.78
CA LEU A 16 18.17 1.04 13.22
C LEU A 16 19.00 -0.03 13.98
N LYS A 17 19.36 -1.11 13.30
CA LYS A 17 20.26 -2.14 13.87
C LYS A 17 21.74 -1.76 13.77
N LYS A 18 22.12 -0.84 12.89
CA LYS A 18 23.51 -0.52 12.57
C LYS A 18 23.97 0.84 13.07
N VAL A 19 23.04 1.74 13.33
CA VAL A 19 23.32 3.10 13.77
C VAL A 19 22.65 3.32 15.13
N GLU A 20 23.43 3.78 16.11
CA GLU A 20 22.96 3.88 17.49
C GLU A 20 21.95 5.02 17.69
N ASN A 21 22.25 6.22 17.17
CA ASN A 21 21.43 7.40 17.32
C ASN A 21 20.81 7.77 16.00
N VAL A 22 19.54 7.42 15.80
CA VAL A 22 18.80 7.69 14.58
C VAL A 22 17.48 8.39 14.91
N THR A 23 17.24 9.52 14.26
CA THR A 23 15.92 10.15 14.21
C THR A 23 15.37 10.03 12.79
N ILE A 24 14.14 9.57 12.68
CA ILE A 24 13.43 9.36 11.40
C ILE A 24 12.19 10.24 11.42
N GLU A 25 12.20 11.29 10.61
CA GLU A 25 11.00 12.08 10.38
C GLU A 25 10.10 11.38 9.38
N CYS A 26 8.81 11.30 9.67
CA CYS A 26 7.81 10.67 8.81
C CYS A 26 6.49 11.46 8.80
N ASP A 27 5.67 11.22 7.77
CA ASP A 27 4.31 11.77 7.71
C ASP A 27 3.55 11.42 9.00
N PRO A 28 2.86 12.38 9.63
CA PRO A 28 2.15 12.16 10.90
C PRO A 28 1.18 10.97 10.86
N ARG A 29 0.57 10.70 9.69
CA ARG A 29 -0.34 9.57 9.48
C ARG A 29 0.34 8.20 9.57
N LEU A 30 1.67 8.13 9.38
CA LEU A 30 2.48 6.91 9.45
C LEU A 30 3.17 6.72 10.79
N LEU A 31 3.20 7.75 11.65
CA LEU A 31 4.00 7.75 12.88
C LEU A 31 3.69 6.56 13.77
N ASN A 32 2.42 6.34 14.12
CA ASN A 32 2.00 5.26 15.00
C ASN A 32 2.25 3.89 14.37
N LEU A 33 2.01 3.77 13.06
CA LEU A 33 2.27 2.57 12.30
C LEU A 33 3.76 2.16 12.34
N PHE A 34 4.68 3.11 12.15
CA PHE A 34 6.11 2.87 12.27
C PHE A 34 6.53 2.58 13.72
N LYS A 35 6.09 3.36 14.69
CA LYS A 35 6.40 3.13 16.12
C LYS A 35 6.00 1.72 16.57
N ARG A 36 4.82 1.24 16.16
CA ARG A 36 4.34 -0.11 16.45
C ARG A 36 5.15 -1.18 15.72
N SER A 37 5.53 -0.91 14.48
CA SER A 37 6.28 -1.86 13.65
C SER A 37 7.71 -2.02 14.11
N PHE A 38 8.30 -1.00 14.71
CA PHE A 38 9.67 -0.98 15.24
C PHE A 38 9.71 -0.66 16.75
N PRO A 39 9.10 -1.49 17.62
CA PRO A 39 8.84 -1.13 19.02
C PRO A 39 10.10 -0.87 19.85
N LYS A 40 11.21 -1.52 19.54
CA LYS A 40 12.51 -1.28 20.22
C LYS A 40 13.10 0.11 19.89
N TYR A 41 12.63 0.71 18.80
CA TYR A 41 13.12 1.97 18.25
C TYR A 41 12.00 3.01 18.10
N SER A 42 10.91 2.85 18.87
CA SER A 42 9.73 3.74 18.75
C SER A 42 10.08 5.21 18.95
N ASN A 43 11.05 5.51 19.82
CA ASN A 43 11.51 6.89 20.07
C ASN A 43 12.34 7.47 18.92
N SER A 44 12.80 6.68 17.98
CA SER A 44 13.49 7.17 16.79
C SER A 44 12.55 7.80 15.77
N PHE A 45 11.24 7.58 15.87
CA PHE A 45 10.28 8.13 14.92
C PHE A 45 9.60 9.39 15.46
N VAL A 46 9.64 10.45 14.66
CA VAL A 46 9.04 11.74 14.95
C VAL A 46 8.24 12.25 13.75
N GLU A 47 7.31 13.17 13.99
CA GLU A 47 6.54 13.78 12.91
C GLU A 47 7.42 14.66 12.02
N LEU A 48 7.19 14.60 10.72
CA LEU A 48 7.88 15.45 9.74
C LEU A 48 7.63 16.93 10.07
N GLY A 49 8.73 17.68 10.24
CA GLY A 49 8.72 19.09 10.58
C GLY A 49 8.48 19.37 12.08
N SER A 50 8.47 18.36 12.95
CA SER A 50 8.37 18.56 14.39
C SER A 50 9.69 19.01 15.03
N ILE A 51 10.80 18.77 14.36
CA ILE A 51 12.12 19.19 14.83
C ILE A 51 12.41 20.58 14.23
N SER A 52 12.50 21.58 15.09
CA SER A 52 12.91 22.92 14.66
C SER A 52 14.40 22.96 14.32
N ASN A 53 14.82 23.93 13.48
CA ASN A 53 16.24 24.12 13.21
C ASN A 53 17.03 24.48 14.49
N ASP A 54 16.35 25.02 15.52
CA ASP A 54 16.96 25.38 16.81
C ASP A 54 17.12 24.15 17.73
N ASP A 55 16.30 23.10 17.55
CA ASP A 55 16.40 21.82 18.26
C ASP A 55 17.52 20.92 17.70
N TYR A 56 17.94 21.15 16.47
CA TYR A 56 19.16 20.56 15.94
C TYR A 56 20.36 21.35 16.47
N GLU A 57 21.00 20.87 17.48
CA GLU A 57 22.42 21.18 17.67
C GLU A 57 23.15 20.54 16.44
N LEU A 58 23.15 21.27 15.31
CA LEU A 58 23.72 20.80 14.03
C LEU A 58 25.16 20.28 14.20
N GLU A 59 25.87 20.77 15.21
CA GLU A 59 27.21 20.33 15.61
C GLU A 59 27.24 18.88 16.14
N LYS A 60 26.07 18.31 16.51
CA LYS A 60 25.95 16.93 17.00
C LYS A 60 25.39 15.96 15.98
N ILE A 61 25.04 16.42 14.77
CA ILE A 61 24.52 15.59 13.70
C ILE A 61 25.66 15.22 12.74
N ASP A 62 26.02 13.92 12.71
CA ASP A 62 27.01 13.43 11.76
C ASP A 62 26.51 13.41 10.32
N TYR A 63 25.25 12.97 10.10
CA TYR A 63 24.68 12.80 8.76
C TYR A 63 23.19 13.08 8.70
N VAL A 64 22.77 13.74 7.63
CA VAL A 64 21.36 13.87 7.23
C VAL A 64 21.17 13.18 5.88
N LEU A 65 20.21 12.29 5.79
CA LEU A 65 19.95 11.50 4.59
C LEU A 65 18.45 11.46 4.27
N TYR A 66 18.12 11.58 2.99
CA TYR A 66 16.78 11.22 2.53
C TYR A 66 16.59 9.70 2.58
N ALA A 67 15.43 9.23 3.01
CA ALA A 67 15.12 7.80 3.15
C ALA A 67 15.38 7.00 1.85
N GLY A 68 15.10 7.58 0.68
CA GLY A 68 15.41 6.96 -0.61
C GLY A 68 16.90 6.70 -0.86
N SER A 69 17.79 7.46 -0.21
CA SER A 69 19.24 7.24 -0.31
C SER A 69 19.72 5.98 0.41
N LEU A 70 18.93 5.43 1.33
CA LEU A 70 19.24 4.20 2.07
C LEU A 70 19.42 3.00 1.15
N GLY A 71 18.77 3.00 -0.01
CA GLY A 71 18.91 1.94 -1.03
C GLY A 71 20.35 1.73 -1.48
N ARG A 72 21.17 2.78 -1.49
CA ARG A 72 22.60 2.73 -1.84
C ARG A 72 23.43 1.92 -0.84
N TYR A 73 22.93 1.78 0.38
CA TYR A 73 23.60 1.08 1.46
C TYR A 73 23.02 -0.32 1.68
N TYR A 74 21.69 -0.47 1.61
CA TYR A 74 20.99 -1.67 2.05
C TYR A 74 20.35 -2.50 0.93
N ARG A 75 20.25 -2.00 -0.33
CA ARG A 75 19.61 -2.70 -1.46
C ARG A 75 20.50 -2.71 -2.70
N LYS A 76 21.79 -3.01 -2.50
CA LYS A 76 22.79 -3.03 -3.58
C LYS A 76 22.60 -4.19 -4.56
N ARG A 77 22.02 -5.30 -4.12
CA ARG A 77 21.78 -6.52 -4.88
C ARG A 77 20.42 -7.09 -4.56
N LEU A 78 19.88 -7.95 -5.42
CA LEU A 78 18.55 -8.55 -5.22
C LEU A 78 18.46 -9.36 -3.92
N GLU A 79 19.50 -10.09 -3.54
CA GLU A 79 19.56 -10.83 -2.28
C GLU A 79 19.50 -9.96 -1.02
N ASN A 80 19.67 -8.65 -1.15
CA ASN A 80 19.56 -7.73 -0.02
C ASN A 80 18.13 -7.30 0.29
N PHE A 81 17.16 -7.64 -0.55
CA PHE A 81 15.76 -7.36 -0.29
C PHE A 81 15.18 -8.42 0.63
N ILE A 82 14.65 -8.00 1.79
CA ILE A 82 14.21 -8.92 2.86
C ILE A 82 12.91 -9.64 2.47
N ASN A 83 12.11 -9.07 1.56
CA ASN A 83 10.87 -9.66 1.05
C ASN A 83 9.79 -10.04 2.07
N GLU A 84 9.95 -9.65 3.33
CA GLU A 84 8.99 -9.95 4.40
C GLU A 84 8.17 -8.71 4.76
N PRO A 85 6.92 -8.90 5.20
CA PRO A 85 6.13 -7.81 5.76
C PRO A 85 6.84 -7.18 6.95
N PHE A 86 6.89 -5.85 6.99
CA PHE A 86 7.59 -5.12 8.05
C PHE A 86 6.66 -4.20 8.85
N LEU A 87 5.47 -3.89 8.34
CA LEU A 87 4.47 -3.11 9.06
C LEU A 87 3.50 -4.02 9.84
N LYS A 88 3.06 -3.52 10.99
CA LYS A 88 2.14 -4.20 11.89
C LYS A 88 0.90 -3.35 12.14
N VAL A 89 -0.26 -3.95 11.96
CA VAL A 89 -1.55 -3.27 12.19
C VAL A 89 -1.84 -3.11 13.68
N ASP A 90 -2.69 -2.17 14.00
CA ASP A 90 -3.30 -2.05 15.32
C ASP A 90 -4.29 -3.20 15.55
N HIS A 91 -4.16 -3.91 16.68
CA HIS A 91 -4.97 -5.09 16.97
C HIS A 91 -6.44 -4.76 17.25
N GLU A 92 -6.72 -3.63 17.87
CA GLU A 92 -8.09 -3.22 18.20
C GLU A 92 -8.82 -2.81 16.91
N LYS A 93 -8.20 -1.96 16.09
CA LYS A 93 -8.75 -1.58 14.78
C LYS A 93 -8.92 -2.80 13.86
N TYR A 94 -7.98 -3.73 13.87
CA TYR A 94 -8.09 -4.96 13.10
C TYR A 94 -9.29 -5.80 13.53
N ALA A 95 -9.48 -6.00 14.84
CA ALA A 95 -10.63 -6.74 15.38
C ALA A 95 -11.97 -6.06 15.05
N GLU A 96 -12.01 -4.73 15.12
CA GLU A 96 -13.19 -3.94 14.73
C GLU A 96 -13.54 -4.15 13.24
N ILE A 97 -12.56 -4.02 12.36
CA ILE A 97 -12.76 -4.24 10.91
C ILE A 97 -13.21 -5.68 10.63
N GLN A 98 -12.59 -6.67 11.26
CA GLN A 98 -12.98 -8.08 11.12
C GLN A 98 -14.46 -8.30 11.56
N SER A 99 -14.86 -7.67 12.66
CA SER A 99 -16.26 -7.70 13.10
C SER A 99 -17.20 -7.06 12.08
N ASN A 100 -16.79 -5.97 11.45
CA ASN A 100 -17.58 -5.33 10.39
C ASN A 100 -17.67 -6.21 9.14
N LEU A 101 -16.60 -6.89 8.76
CA LEU A 101 -16.58 -7.78 7.60
C LEU A 101 -17.39 -9.05 7.82
N SER A 102 -17.52 -9.55 9.06
CA SER A 102 -18.30 -10.75 9.37
C SER A 102 -19.80 -10.64 9.09
N LYS A 103 -20.30 -9.42 8.81
CA LYS A 103 -21.70 -9.16 8.42
C LYS A 103 -21.99 -9.54 6.95
N TYR A 104 -20.95 -9.84 6.17
CA TYR A 104 -21.08 -10.18 4.76
C TYR A 104 -20.99 -11.69 4.56
N ASP A 105 -21.93 -12.25 3.77
CA ASP A 105 -22.10 -13.71 3.63
C ASP A 105 -21.11 -14.39 2.69
N ASN A 106 -20.43 -13.62 1.83
CA ASN A 106 -19.50 -14.20 0.87
C ASN A 106 -18.19 -14.62 1.54
N LYS A 107 -17.56 -15.65 0.95
CA LYS A 107 -16.36 -16.27 1.52
C LYS A 107 -15.12 -15.38 1.47
N TYR A 108 -14.98 -14.59 0.40
CA TYR A 108 -13.76 -13.81 0.14
C TYR A 108 -14.04 -12.31 0.12
N ASN A 109 -13.12 -11.54 0.64
CA ASN A 109 -13.14 -10.08 0.66
C ASN A 109 -12.00 -9.53 -0.21
N ILE A 110 -12.36 -8.87 -1.31
CA ILE A 110 -11.42 -8.29 -2.26
C ILE A 110 -11.51 -6.76 -2.16
N GLY A 111 -10.39 -6.10 -1.96
CA GLY A 111 -10.33 -4.64 -2.06
C GLY A 111 -9.91 -4.18 -3.45
N ILE A 112 -10.41 -3.02 -3.88
CA ILE A 112 -9.96 -2.40 -5.13
C ILE A 112 -9.64 -0.91 -4.94
N SER A 113 -8.63 -0.42 -5.68
CA SER A 113 -8.43 1.01 -5.92
C SER A 113 -7.87 1.23 -7.32
N TRP A 114 -8.31 2.29 -8.00
CA TRP A 114 -8.11 2.46 -9.44
C TRP A 114 -7.58 3.83 -9.87
N LYS A 115 -7.55 4.83 -8.97
CA LYS A 115 -7.04 6.17 -9.29
C LYS A 115 -5.85 6.58 -8.44
N SER A 116 -5.00 7.39 -9.04
CA SER A 116 -3.91 8.10 -8.38
C SER A 116 -4.22 9.61 -8.43
N PHE A 117 -4.09 10.30 -7.31
CA PHE A 117 -4.29 11.76 -7.23
C PHE A 117 -2.96 12.54 -7.22
N ASN A 118 -1.87 11.90 -7.63
CA ASN A 118 -0.61 12.60 -7.83
C ASN A 118 -0.68 13.48 -9.08
N ASN A 119 -0.68 14.79 -8.91
CA ASN A 119 -0.87 15.78 -9.99
C ASN A 119 0.04 15.59 -11.22
N ARG A 120 1.21 14.95 -11.05
CA ARG A 120 2.17 14.77 -12.14
C ARG A 120 1.93 13.51 -12.97
N TYR A 121 1.37 12.45 -12.37
CA TYR A 121 1.28 11.13 -12.99
C TYR A 121 -0.10 10.48 -12.86
N ALA A 122 -1.10 11.25 -12.44
CA ALA A 122 -2.44 10.69 -12.17
C ALA A 122 -3.04 10.02 -13.41
N SER A 123 -3.04 10.70 -14.57
CA SER A 123 -3.57 10.19 -15.83
C SER A 123 -2.87 8.93 -16.31
N ASP A 124 -1.53 8.87 -16.14
CA ASP A 124 -0.72 7.76 -16.62
C ASP A 124 -0.89 6.50 -15.78
N LYS A 125 -1.26 6.65 -14.51
CA LYS A 125 -1.45 5.54 -13.55
C LYS A 125 -2.89 5.10 -13.44
N SER A 126 -3.85 6.02 -13.54
CA SER A 126 -5.24 5.76 -13.26
C SER A 126 -5.91 4.90 -14.32
N LEU A 127 -6.87 4.12 -13.85
CA LEU A 127 -7.86 3.38 -14.62
C LEU A 127 -9.25 3.91 -14.27
N GLU A 128 -10.27 3.46 -14.98
CA GLU A 128 -11.66 3.71 -14.62
C GLU A 128 -12.20 2.53 -13.77
N LEU A 129 -13.18 2.79 -12.90
CA LEU A 129 -13.80 1.73 -12.10
C LEU A 129 -14.44 0.64 -12.98
N ASP A 130 -14.93 1.02 -14.15
CA ASP A 130 -15.48 0.09 -15.15
C ASP A 130 -14.45 -0.93 -15.68
N ASP A 131 -13.15 -0.63 -15.63
CA ASP A 131 -12.09 -1.57 -16.03
C ASP A 131 -11.94 -2.74 -15.04
N PHE A 132 -12.44 -2.57 -13.82
CA PHE A 132 -12.40 -3.61 -12.75
C PHE A 132 -13.62 -4.55 -12.77
N ARG A 133 -14.49 -4.51 -13.78
CA ARG A 133 -15.71 -5.33 -13.84
C ARG A 133 -15.47 -6.82 -13.67
N ASP A 134 -14.34 -7.33 -14.11
CA ASP A 134 -14.03 -8.74 -14.01
C ASP A 134 -13.78 -9.20 -12.57
N VAL A 135 -13.35 -8.29 -11.68
CA VAL A 135 -13.25 -8.56 -10.23
C VAL A 135 -14.62 -8.91 -9.65
N PHE A 136 -15.69 -8.26 -10.13
CA PHE A 136 -17.06 -8.49 -9.65
C PHE A 136 -17.70 -9.79 -10.19
N LYS A 137 -17.07 -10.45 -11.15
CA LYS A 137 -17.49 -11.75 -11.67
C LYS A 137 -16.94 -12.93 -10.86
N ILE A 138 -15.97 -12.67 -9.96
CA ILE A 138 -15.38 -13.71 -9.11
C ILE A 138 -16.47 -14.23 -8.15
N PRO A 139 -16.76 -15.54 -8.13
CA PRO A 139 -17.86 -16.07 -7.32
C PRO A 139 -17.53 -16.01 -5.83
N ASN A 140 -18.56 -15.82 -5.02
CA ASN A 140 -18.49 -15.78 -3.55
C ASN A 140 -17.53 -14.71 -3.01
N CYS A 141 -17.43 -13.57 -3.69
CA CYS A 141 -16.60 -12.45 -3.28
C CYS A 141 -17.42 -11.21 -2.94
N ASN A 142 -17.01 -10.54 -1.88
CA ASN A 142 -17.37 -9.17 -1.58
C ASN A 142 -16.30 -8.26 -2.16
N VAL A 143 -16.68 -7.20 -2.86
CA VAL A 143 -15.74 -6.24 -3.43
C VAL A 143 -15.86 -4.90 -2.71
N PHE A 144 -14.76 -4.44 -2.12
CA PHE A 144 -14.72 -3.26 -1.27
C PHE A 144 -13.90 -2.13 -1.89
N ASN A 145 -14.40 -0.91 -1.66
CA ASN A 145 -13.72 0.32 -2.03
C ASN A 145 -12.55 0.64 -1.08
N LEU A 146 -11.35 0.73 -1.64
CA LEU A 146 -10.17 1.34 -1.01
C LEU A 146 -9.64 2.53 -1.81
N GLN A 147 -10.46 3.08 -2.70
CA GLN A 147 -10.10 4.28 -3.45
C GLN A 147 -10.40 5.52 -2.62
N TYR A 148 -9.35 6.26 -2.24
CA TYR A 148 -9.45 7.59 -1.65
C TYR A 148 -9.70 8.67 -2.71
N GLY A 149 -10.10 9.85 -2.25
CA GLY A 149 -10.37 11.02 -3.10
C GLY A 149 -11.82 11.10 -3.57
N ASP A 150 -12.11 12.09 -4.40
CA ASP A 150 -13.47 12.34 -4.88
C ASP A 150 -13.80 11.42 -6.06
N VAL A 151 -14.45 10.30 -5.74
CA VAL A 151 -14.89 9.27 -6.71
C VAL A 151 -16.35 8.86 -6.49
N LEU A 152 -17.10 9.62 -5.70
CA LEU A 152 -18.47 9.25 -5.31
C LEU A 152 -19.40 9.10 -6.50
N ASP A 153 -19.36 10.02 -7.43
CA ASP A 153 -20.22 9.98 -8.63
C ASP A 153 -19.89 8.77 -9.50
N GLU A 154 -18.62 8.42 -9.64
CA GLU A 154 -18.19 7.23 -10.38
C GLU A 154 -18.69 5.94 -9.72
N ILE A 155 -18.58 5.84 -8.40
CA ILE A 155 -19.10 4.70 -7.63
C ILE A 155 -20.62 4.59 -7.76
N ASN A 156 -21.35 5.68 -7.61
CA ASN A 156 -22.79 5.69 -7.75
C ASN A 156 -23.24 5.25 -9.15
N ASN A 157 -22.60 5.75 -10.19
CA ASN A 157 -22.88 5.35 -11.58
C ASN A 157 -22.56 3.87 -11.83
N PHE A 158 -21.50 3.36 -11.25
CA PHE A 158 -21.12 1.96 -11.35
C PHE A 158 -22.11 1.04 -10.64
N ASN A 159 -22.48 1.35 -9.41
CA ASN A 159 -23.40 0.54 -8.60
C ASN A 159 -24.83 0.48 -9.21
N ASN A 160 -25.26 1.50 -9.95
CA ASN A 160 -26.52 1.49 -10.67
C ASN A 160 -26.59 0.45 -11.80
N LYS A 161 -25.46 -0.17 -12.19
CA LYS A 161 -25.35 -1.16 -13.29
C LYS A 161 -25.35 -2.62 -12.79
N LYS A 162 -25.97 -2.93 -11.66
CA LYS A 162 -26.04 -4.26 -11.02
C LYS A 162 -24.75 -4.74 -10.30
N ASN A 163 -23.67 -3.97 -10.35
CA ASN A 163 -22.49 -4.24 -9.55
C ASN A 163 -22.66 -3.59 -8.17
N LYS A 164 -22.07 -4.16 -7.14
CA LYS A 164 -22.11 -3.59 -5.80
C LYS A 164 -20.69 -3.45 -5.26
N LEU A 165 -20.13 -2.26 -5.40
CA LEU A 165 -18.92 -1.89 -4.69
C LEU A 165 -19.30 -1.46 -3.27
N MET A 166 -18.80 -2.18 -2.29
CA MET A 166 -19.07 -1.96 -0.87
C MET A 166 -18.05 -1.00 -0.26
N LYS A 167 -18.39 -0.41 0.87
CA LYS A 167 -17.50 0.44 1.67
C LYS A 167 -17.56 0.04 3.14
N ILE A 168 -16.50 0.32 3.86
CA ILE A 168 -16.52 0.34 5.32
C ILE A 168 -16.99 1.74 5.74
N GLU A 169 -18.05 1.79 6.52
CA GLU A 169 -18.59 3.06 7.04
C GLU A 169 -17.58 3.70 7.98
N ASP A 170 -17.55 5.02 8.00
CA ASP A 170 -16.74 5.87 8.87
C ASP A 170 -15.20 5.70 8.75
N LEU A 171 -14.72 4.99 7.73
CA LEU A 171 -13.28 4.87 7.45
C LEU A 171 -12.80 5.97 6.51
N ASP A 172 -11.97 6.89 7.00
CA ASP A 172 -11.28 7.89 6.17
C ASP A 172 -10.10 7.24 5.43
N LEU A 173 -10.32 6.92 4.15
CA LEU A 173 -9.30 6.28 3.29
C LEU A 173 -8.09 7.16 2.98
N TYR A 174 -8.15 8.47 3.27
CA TYR A 174 -7.06 9.40 3.00
C TYR A 174 -6.22 9.72 4.24
N ASN A 175 -6.84 9.87 5.41
CA ASN A 175 -6.14 10.30 6.62
C ASN A 175 -5.93 9.16 7.64
N ASP A 176 -6.85 8.20 7.77
CA ASP A 176 -6.74 7.10 8.75
C ASP A 176 -5.92 5.93 8.18
N PHE A 177 -4.60 6.09 8.09
CA PHE A 177 -3.71 5.00 7.65
C PHE A 177 -3.72 3.79 8.57
N GLU A 178 -4.03 3.96 9.84
CA GLU A 178 -4.20 2.87 10.80
C GLU A 178 -5.43 2.01 10.45
N GLY A 179 -6.57 2.65 10.21
CA GLY A 179 -7.79 1.97 9.78
C GLY A 179 -7.65 1.35 8.39
N VAL A 180 -7.01 2.05 7.44
CA VAL A 180 -6.74 1.51 6.10
C VAL A 180 -5.80 0.29 6.18
N ALA A 181 -4.77 0.32 7.03
CA ALA A 181 -3.88 -0.82 7.24
C ALA A 181 -4.61 -2.02 7.84
N ALA A 182 -5.47 -1.80 8.84
CA ALA A 182 -6.31 -2.82 9.44
C ALA A 182 -7.27 -3.43 8.41
N PHE A 183 -7.89 -2.59 7.58
CA PHE A 183 -8.79 -3.03 6.52
C PHE A 183 -8.05 -3.86 5.45
N LEU A 184 -6.93 -3.36 4.92
CA LEU A 184 -6.12 -4.12 3.98
C LEU A 184 -5.73 -5.49 4.53
N LYS A 185 -5.30 -5.56 5.79
CA LYS A 185 -4.90 -6.81 6.45
C LYS A 185 -6.05 -7.80 6.61
N SER A 186 -7.29 -7.31 6.58
CA SER A 186 -8.52 -8.09 6.71
C SER A 186 -9.04 -8.63 5.35
N LEU A 187 -8.40 -8.26 4.26
CA LEU A 187 -8.76 -8.72 2.92
C LEU A 187 -8.02 -10.00 2.54
N ASP A 188 -8.67 -10.82 1.72
CA ASP A 188 -8.03 -11.98 1.09
C ASP A 188 -7.15 -11.56 -0.09
N MET A 189 -7.54 -10.51 -0.81
CA MET A 189 -6.77 -9.97 -1.95
C MET A 189 -7.03 -8.48 -2.14
N PHE A 190 -6.05 -7.76 -2.65
CA PHE A 190 -6.16 -6.38 -3.09
C PHE A 190 -5.80 -6.25 -4.56
N VAL A 191 -6.67 -5.64 -5.38
CA VAL A 191 -6.42 -5.38 -6.81
C VAL A 191 -6.32 -3.88 -7.01
N THR A 192 -5.18 -3.41 -7.50
CA THR A 192 -4.89 -1.98 -7.50
C THR A 192 -3.96 -1.55 -8.62
N ILE A 193 -3.77 -0.25 -8.72
CA ILE A 193 -2.76 0.41 -9.54
C ILE A 193 -1.58 0.89 -8.67
N SER A 194 -0.59 1.55 -9.29
CA SER A 194 0.55 2.17 -8.59
C SER A 194 0.12 3.41 -7.78
N ASN A 195 -0.18 3.22 -6.50
CA ASN A 195 -0.53 4.28 -5.55
C ASN A 195 0.04 3.97 -4.14
N SER A 196 -0.22 4.85 -3.16
CA SER A 196 0.28 4.68 -1.78
C SER A 196 -0.32 3.45 -1.08
N THR A 197 -1.58 3.13 -1.37
CA THR A 197 -2.27 1.97 -0.79
C THR A 197 -1.64 0.64 -1.24
N ALA A 198 -1.09 0.59 -2.47
CA ALA A 198 -0.32 -0.57 -2.95
C ALA A 198 0.95 -0.81 -2.13
N HIS A 199 1.68 0.25 -1.78
CA HIS A 199 2.86 0.16 -0.91
C HIS A 199 2.48 -0.27 0.51
N LEU A 200 1.37 0.23 1.03
CA LEU A 200 0.85 -0.16 2.35
C LEU A 200 0.46 -1.64 2.34
N ALA A 201 -0.27 -2.11 1.35
CA ALA A 201 -0.64 -3.52 1.20
C ALA A 201 0.59 -4.44 1.13
N GLY A 202 1.57 -4.08 0.29
CA GLY A 202 2.83 -4.83 0.16
C GLY A 202 3.60 -4.92 1.47
N SER A 203 3.70 -3.81 2.22
CA SER A 203 4.41 -3.75 3.50
C SER A 203 3.74 -4.51 4.64
N LEU A 204 2.43 -4.74 4.54
CA LEU A 204 1.62 -5.56 5.45
C LEU A 204 1.59 -7.04 5.05
N GLY A 205 2.10 -7.41 3.88
CA GLY A 205 2.04 -8.76 3.36
C GLY A 205 0.67 -9.18 2.85
N VAL A 206 -0.12 -8.22 2.37
CA VAL A 206 -1.43 -8.48 1.76
C VAL A 206 -1.24 -8.93 0.32
N LYS A 207 -1.84 -10.06 -0.04
CA LYS A 207 -1.83 -10.57 -1.42
C LYS A 207 -2.39 -9.52 -2.37
N THR A 208 -1.56 -9.02 -3.28
CA THR A 208 -1.90 -7.85 -4.10
C THR A 208 -1.61 -8.12 -5.56
N ILE A 209 -2.58 -7.83 -6.41
CA ILE A 209 -2.43 -7.71 -7.85
C ILE A 209 -2.28 -6.24 -8.17
N LEU A 210 -1.15 -5.85 -8.72
CA LEU A 210 -0.86 -4.48 -9.10
C LEU A 210 -0.81 -4.35 -10.62
N ILE A 211 -1.73 -3.55 -11.16
CA ILE A 211 -1.73 -3.18 -12.56
C ILE A 211 -0.71 -2.07 -12.76
N LYS A 212 0.40 -2.40 -13.42
CA LYS A 212 1.50 -1.45 -13.62
C LYS A 212 1.22 -0.52 -14.80
N PRO A 213 1.64 0.76 -14.74
CA PRO A 213 1.59 1.67 -15.89
C PRO A 213 2.50 1.19 -17.03
N ASP A 214 2.15 1.54 -18.27
CA ASP A 214 2.91 1.15 -19.49
C ASP A 214 3.91 2.22 -19.94
N ASN A 215 4.01 3.35 -19.24
CA ASN A 215 4.75 4.54 -19.64
C ASN A 215 5.79 4.98 -18.59
N TYR A 216 6.25 6.23 -18.68
CA TYR A 216 7.21 6.81 -17.73
C TYR A 216 6.69 6.94 -16.28
N ALA A 217 5.43 6.66 -16.01
CA ALA A 217 4.92 6.49 -14.65
C ALA A 217 5.24 5.10 -14.06
N LEU A 218 5.87 4.22 -14.84
CA LEU A 218 6.41 2.95 -14.39
C LEU A 218 7.73 3.18 -13.63
N PHE A 219 7.64 3.32 -12.32
CA PHE A 219 8.81 3.52 -11.47
C PHE A 219 9.61 2.23 -11.26
N HIS A 220 10.89 2.40 -10.91
CA HIS A 220 11.85 1.31 -10.76
C HIS A 220 11.40 0.16 -9.85
N TYR A 221 10.58 0.43 -8.86
CA TYR A 221 10.09 -0.58 -7.91
C TYR A 221 8.99 -1.49 -8.50
N TRP A 222 8.32 -1.08 -9.58
CA TRP A 222 7.38 -1.91 -10.34
C TRP A 222 7.93 -2.37 -11.70
N ASN A 223 9.10 -1.87 -12.12
CA ASN A 223 9.70 -2.20 -13.41
C ASN A 223 10.54 -3.47 -13.30
N GLN A 224 9.89 -4.64 -13.27
CA GLN A 224 10.55 -5.94 -13.15
C GLN A 224 10.11 -6.88 -14.29
N LYS A 225 11.06 -7.70 -14.78
CA LYS A 225 10.83 -8.59 -15.93
C LYS A 225 9.93 -9.81 -15.62
N ASN A 226 9.82 -10.20 -14.35
CA ASN A 226 9.20 -11.47 -13.97
C ASN A 226 7.86 -11.30 -13.23
N ASN A 227 7.11 -10.25 -13.51
CA ASN A 227 5.82 -9.95 -12.85
C ASN A 227 5.87 -9.92 -11.31
N LYS A 228 7.07 -9.80 -10.73
CA LYS A 228 7.30 -9.70 -9.28
C LYS A 228 8.17 -8.49 -8.99
N THR A 229 8.01 -7.95 -7.79
CA THR A 229 8.88 -6.88 -7.30
C THR A 229 9.77 -7.41 -6.18
N PRO A 230 11.04 -7.00 -6.10
CA PRO A 230 11.90 -7.40 -4.99
C PRO A 230 11.52 -6.72 -3.67
N TRP A 231 10.68 -5.70 -3.70
CA TRP A 231 10.27 -4.96 -2.51
C TRP A 231 9.20 -5.69 -1.68
N TYR A 232 8.31 -6.46 -2.35
CA TYR A 232 7.17 -7.11 -1.72
C TYR A 232 6.92 -8.47 -2.35
N ASN A 233 7.08 -9.55 -1.61
CA ASN A 233 6.87 -10.91 -2.09
C ASN A 233 5.38 -11.26 -2.35
N CYS A 234 4.47 -10.49 -1.74
CA CYS A 234 3.02 -10.67 -1.84
C CYS A 234 2.39 -9.86 -2.99
N VAL A 235 3.18 -9.11 -3.76
CA VAL A 235 2.69 -8.27 -4.86
C VAL A 235 3.05 -8.91 -6.20
N GLU A 236 2.04 -9.22 -6.99
CA GLU A 236 2.18 -9.65 -8.39
C GLU A 236 1.86 -8.51 -9.33
N LEU A 237 2.69 -8.34 -10.35
CA LEU A 237 2.60 -7.26 -11.31
C LEU A 237 1.90 -7.75 -12.57
N ILE A 238 0.91 -7.01 -13.04
CA ILE A 238 0.17 -7.28 -14.26
C ILE A 238 0.34 -6.13 -15.23
N ASP A 239 0.56 -6.43 -16.50
CA ASP A 239 0.58 -5.41 -17.55
C ASP A 239 -0.81 -4.83 -17.75
N ARG A 240 -0.89 -3.50 -17.86
CA ARG A 240 -2.15 -2.77 -18.05
C ARG A 240 -2.93 -3.29 -19.26
N GLU A 241 -2.25 -3.51 -20.38
CA GLU A 241 -2.88 -4.03 -21.60
C GLU A 241 -3.52 -5.41 -21.37
N SER A 242 -2.79 -6.32 -20.69
CA SER A 242 -3.28 -7.65 -20.36
C SER A 242 -4.51 -7.62 -19.45
N PHE A 243 -4.53 -6.69 -18.49
CA PHE A 243 -5.67 -6.48 -17.60
C PHE A 243 -6.89 -5.96 -18.36
N LEU A 244 -6.73 -4.89 -19.17
CA LEU A 244 -7.82 -4.26 -19.92
C LEU A 244 -8.44 -5.19 -20.98
N LYS A 245 -7.64 -6.10 -21.58
CA LYS A 245 -8.13 -7.10 -22.54
C LYS A 245 -8.80 -8.29 -21.88
N GLY A 246 -8.84 -8.38 -20.54
CA GLY A 246 -9.35 -9.54 -19.83
C GLY A 246 -8.55 -10.83 -20.12
N SER A 247 -7.27 -10.68 -20.51
CA SER A 247 -6.39 -11.81 -20.81
C SER A 247 -5.94 -12.57 -19.55
N ILE A 248 -6.28 -12.04 -18.37
CA ILE A 248 -5.92 -12.58 -17.08
C ILE A 248 -7.17 -13.06 -16.37
N ASN A 249 -7.17 -14.34 -16.03
CA ASN A 249 -8.24 -14.90 -15.22
C ASN A 249 -8.00 -14.58 -13.74
N LEU A 250 -8.64 -13.50 -13.25
CA LEU A 250 -8.53 -13.08 -11.85
C LEU A 250 -9.08 -14.12 -10.87
N GLU A 251 -10.03 -14.94 -11.27
CA GLU A 251 -10.55 -16.04 -10.45
C GLU A 251 -9.49 -17.12 -10.22
N ASP A 252 -8.72 -17.48 -11.25
CA ASP A 252 -7.62 -18.42 -11.12
C ASP A 252 -6.49 -17.84 -10.26
N TYR A 253 -6.21 -16.54 -10.40
CA TYR A 253 -5.28 -15.85 -9.53
C TYR A 253 -5.73 -15.91 -8.07
N LEU A 254 -6.98 -15.59 -7.76
CA LEU A 254 -7.51 -15.68 -6.40
C LEU A 254 -7.35 -17.11 -5.86
N LYS A 255 -7.73 -18.13 -6.65
CA LYS A 255 -7.60 -19.54 -6.26
C LYS A 255 -6.16 -19.98 -6.02
N SER A 256 -5.20 -19.47 -6.79
CA SER A 256 -3.77 -19.79 -6.63
C SER A 256 -3.14 -19.11 -5.43
N MET A 257 -3.74 -18.02 -4.95
CA MET A 257 -3.25 -17.24 -3.81
C MET A 257 -3.88 -17.64 -2.47
N LEU A 258 -5.02 -18.33 -2.50
CA LEU A 258 -5.75 -18.82 -1.32
C LEU A 258 -5.31 -20.24 -0.94
#